data_b70f3558cd5dd8a56c973047e7997c10
#
_entry.id   b70f3558cd5dd8a56c973047e7997c10
#
_cell.length_a   1.000
_cell.length_b   1.000
_cell.length_c   1.000
_cell.angle_alpha   90.00
_cell.angle_beta   90.00
_cell.angle_gamma   90.00
#
_symmetry.space_group_name_H-M   'P 1'
#
loop_
_entity.id
_entity.type
_entity.pdbx_description
1 polymer ?
#
loop_
_entity_poly.entity_id
_entity_poly.type
_entity_poly.pdbx_seq_one_letter_code
_entity_poly.pdbx_strand_id
1 'polypeptide(L)'
;MLFGGFFMSKAKEKKEVTTNQGKKHLFGSSEKSDFILNMSAESAQKLCGVYSIIAVLVLCVITIPYYFTQNIKYGMDESVNRTLYLNEKFIFFISAAVLAVGFVGFIIFLIANMKKQVELKDNKSLIVPLAVVLLSVISCLLSADIFTSFYGYLDRSEGMLTILGYWGLFAAGMTVTADDRRVKLSDFIVGIGAFEAIVGILQAIPATAKIVPNYFKEIFSGFSSGGMTYTKEYIATGFLCTPFALAAVLTVISAFALNGMLYDDKKARKIFYGISLALMTAADILACVIPAILGLGAVYVISLIIAAVKSGFAKDKKPFIACLVAFIVAGGIFAGLFASNEFRLMDEKIIFHDSFDRLSITGTGRGDDTEQWIYPYLWDDGMYTAEQNLIWGTGPDNWGTIFESGAIIDRSYNEYIDLLQSRGLIIFALTIVFLIMTIVKMCKLVAGFMKDKNSWTGCAVSAAVLCYLIQAFFNISSVTSSPYFWIAAGLVWSFTAVKSSAKKKS
;
A
#
# COMPACT_ATOMS: atom_id res chain seq x y z
N MET A 1 37.44 69.09 6.01
CA MET A 1 38.73 68.96 6.72
C MET A 1 39.06 67.45 6.57
N LEU A 2 39.91 67.21 5.67
CA LEU A 2 41.35 67.05 5.67
C LEU A 2 41.76 65.62 6.02
N PHE A 3 42.28 65.03 4.97
CA PHE A 3 43.54 64.25 4.77
C PHE A 3 43.51 62.83 5.30
N GLY A 4 43.88 61.86 4.62
CA GLY A 4 44.91 61.55 3.59
C GLY A 4 45.52 60.24 4.02
N GLY A 5 45.80 59.25 3.26
CA GLY A 5 46.56 59.05 2.09
C GLY A 5 47.29 57.74 2.22
N PHE A 6 47.28 56.95 1.19
CA PHE A 6 48.35 56.10 0.63
C PHE A 6 49.39 55.45 1.59
N PHE A 7 49.56 54.14 1.55
CA PHE A 7 50.79 53.54 0.99
C PHE A 7 50.69 52.01 0.83
N MET A 8 51.10 51.51 -0.32
CA MET A 8 51.41 50.12 -0.65
C MET A 8 52.67 49.64 0.12
N SER A 9 52.68 48.37 0.53
CA SER A 9 53.96 47.62 0.47
C SER A 9 53.68 46.12 0.43
N LYS A 10 54.32 45.48 -0.53
CA LYS A 10 54.57 44.04 -0.65
C LYS A 10 55.50 43.61 0.49
N ALA A 11 55.29 42.41 1.06
CA ALA A 11 56.36 41.46 1.30
C ALA A 11 55.93 40.16 1.98
N LYS A 12 56.26 39.06 1.32
CA LYS A 12 56.91 37.85 1.82
C LYS A 12 56.15 36.83 2.69
N GLU A 13 56.04 35.65 2.06
CA GLU A 13 55.92 34.35 2.69
C GLU A 13 56.74 34.20 3.98
N LYS A 14 56.12 33.64 4.98
CA LYS A 14 56.83 32.81 5.98
C LYS A 14 55.95 31.59 6.31
N LYS A 15 56.43 30.41 5.99
CA LYS A 15 56.03 29.15 6.55
C LYS A 15 56.24 29.20 8.06
N GLU A 16 55.23 29.02 8.83
CA GLU A 16 55.35 28.57 10.22
C GLU A 16 54.73 27.20 10.35
N VAL A 17 55.64 26.24 10.53
CA VAL A 17 55.35 24.89 11.04
C VAL A 17 55.10 25.08 12.54
N THR A 18 53.84 24.92 12.96
CA THR A 18 53.53 24.75 14.37
C THR A 18 52.97 23.36 14.59
N THR A 19 53.87 22.50 15.08
CA THR A 19 53.56 21.27 15.83
C THR A 19 52.55 21.58 16.93
N ASN A 20 51.36 21.00 16.83
CA ASN A 20 50.47 20.91 17.95
C ASN A 20 50.26 19.46 18.33
N GLN A 21 51.08 19.02 19.31
CA GLN A 21 50.89 17.78 20.04
C GLN A 21 49.72 17.92 21.01
N GLY A 22 48.85 16.94 20.98
CA GLY A 22 48.20 16.45 22.16
C GLY A 22 46.92 17.10 22.61
N LYS A 23 45.80 16.62 22.11
CA LYS A 23 44.63 16.25 22.91
C LYS A 23 43.96 15.07 22.25
N LYS A 24 44.23 13.87 22.78
CA LYS A 24 43.38 12.69 22.50
C LYS A 24 42.00 12.97 23.06
N HIS A 25 41.03 13.31 22.19
CA HIS A 25 39.63 13.26 22.53
C HIS A 25 39.18 11.80 22.57
N LEU A 26 38.58 11.41 23.70
CA LEU A 26 38.15 10.06 24.07
C LEU A 26 36.90 9.58 23.31
N PHE A 27 36.48 10.27 22.27
CA PHE A 27 35.43 9.87 21.33
C PHE A 27 35.93 10.07 19.91
N GLY A 28 36.54 9.02 19.38
CA GLY A 28 36.85 8.92 17.97
C GLY A 28 35.56 8.76 17.16
N SER A 29 35.08 9.85 16.55
CA SER A 29 33.87 9.82 15.71
C SER A 29 33.79 10.91 14.65
N SER A 30 34.90 11.51 14.22
CA SER A 30 34.80 12.54 13.18
C SER A 30 34.69 11.98 11.74
N GLU A 31 35.22 10.79 11.46
CA GLU A 31 35.17 10.26 10.09
C GLU A 31 33.83 9.68 9.66
N LYS A 32 32.97 9.21 10.59
CA LYS A 32 31.66 8.63 10.25
C LYS A 32 30.56 9.68 10.02
N SER A 33 30.65 10.84 10.65
CA SER A 33 29.70 11.94 10.41
C SER A 33 29.89 12.59 9.03
N ASP A 34 31.12 12.55 8.50
CA ASP A 34 31.46 13.12 7.20
C ASP A 34 30.92 12.31 6.02
N PHE A 35 30.61 11.00 6.20
CA PHE A 35 30.14 10.15 5.10
C PHE A 35 28.81 10.64 4.52
N ILE A 36 27.82 10.97 5.35
CA ILE A 36 26.52 11.48 4.89
C ILE A 36 26.68 12.88 4.32
N LEU A 37 27.47 13.75 4.95
CA LEU A 37 27.71 15.11 4.49
C LEU A 37 28.45 15.15 3.15
N ASN A 38 29.39 14.23 2.93
CA ASN A 38 30.19 14.14 1.70
C ASN A 38 29.56 13.25 0.61
N MET A 39 28.41 12.60 0.88
CA MET A 39 27.70 11.80 -0.12
C MET A 39 27.32 12.60 -1.34
N SER A 40 27.67 12.13 -2.55
CA SER A 40 27.26 12.76 -3.79
C SER A 40 25.74 12.66 -4.03
N ALA A 41 25.18 13.56 -4.81
CA ALA A 41 23.79 13.53 -5.21
C ALA A 41 23.39 12.22 -5.91
N GLU A 42 24.29 11.68 -6.74
CA GLU A 42 24.09 10.41 -7.44
C GLU A 42 24.06 9.22 -6.47
N SER A 43 24.98 9.20 -5.48
CA SER A 43 25.00 8.17 -4.44
C SER A 43 23.75 8.21 -3.57
N ALA A 44 23.25 9.40 -3.22
CA ALA A 44 22.01 9.55 -2.47
C ALA A 44 20.81 9.02 -3.28
N GLN A 45 20.75 9.32 -4.57
CA GLN A 45 19.68 8.80 -5.44
C GLN A 45 19.75 7.27 -5.60
N LYS A 46 20.97 6.69 -5.69
CA LYS A 46 21.17 5.26 -5.70
C LYS A 46 20.71 4.61 -4.40
N LEU A 47 21.04 5.22 -3.26
CA LEU A 47 20.61 4.77 -1.94
C LEU A 47 19.07 4.73 -1.84
N CYS A 48 18.37 5.80 -2.26
CA CYS A 48 16.91 5.87 -2.27
C CYS A 48 16.28 4.74 -3.11
N GLY A 49 16.80 4.50 -4.31
CA GLY A 49 16.29 3.44 -5.18
C GLY A 49 16.53 2.03 -4.63
N VAL A 50 17.72 1.77 -4.09
CA VAL A 50 18.05 0.48 -3.47
C VAL A 50 17.20 0.25 -2.22
N TYR A 51 17.07 1.27 -1.37
CA TYR A 51 16.25 1.19 -0.18
C TYR A 51 14.79 0.82 -0.51
N SER A 52 14.19 1.48 -1.50
CA SER A 52 12.80 1.22 -1.87
C SER A 52 12.57 -0.22 -2.34
N ILE A 53 13.54 -0.82 -3.04
CA ILE A 53 13.51 -2.23 -3.43
C ILE A 53 13.61 -3.13 -2.19
N ILE A 54 14.56 -2.84 -1.29
CA ILE A 54 14.74 -3.61 -0.05
C ILE A 54 13.48 -3.51 0.82
N ALA A 55 12.87 -2.33 0.93
CA ALA A 55 11.65 -2.12 1.69
C ALA A 55 10.51 -3.03 1.20
N VAL A 56 10.26 -3.05 -0.11
CA VAL A 56 9.21 -3.90 -0.70
C VAL A 56 9.53 -5.39 -0.53
N LEU A 57 10.80 -5.78 -0.66
CA LEU A 57 11.23 -7.16 -0.44
C LEU A 57 11.03 -7.60 1.02
N VAL A 58 11.42 -6.76 1.99
CA VAL A 58 11.22 -7.05 3.43
C VAL A 58 9.74 -7.21 3.74
N LEU A 59 8.88 -6.32 3.22
CA LEU A 59 7.44 -6.38 3.41
C LEU A 59 6.83 -7.68 2.84
N CYS A 60 7.35 -8.21 1.75
CA CYS A 60 6.93 -9.50 1.21
C CYS A 60 7.44 -10.67 2.07
N VAL A 61 8.73 -10.67 2.42
CA VAL A 61 9.36 -11.80 3.12
C VAL A 61 8.84 -11.97 4.55
N ILE A 62 8.50 -10.86 5.23
CA ILE A 62 8.05 -10.91 6.63
C ILE A 62 6.69 -11.61 6.81
N THR A 63 5.88 -11.72 5.76
CA THR A 63 4.60 -12.41 5.80
C THR A 63 4.75 -13.94 5.73
N ILE A 64 5.86 -14.45 5.18
CA ILE A 64 6.09 -15.89 5.01
C ILE A 64 6.12 -16.65 6.36
N PRO A 65 6.84 -16.21 7.40
CA PRO A 65 6.79 -16.85 8.71
C PRO A 65 5.38 -16.84 9.33
N TYR A 66 4.63 -15.75 9.16
CA TYR A 66 3.25 -15.64 9.62
C TYR A 66 2.35 -16.69 8.98
N TYR A 67 2.45 -16.88 7.67
CA TYR A 67 1.73 -17.94 6.96
C TYR A 67 2.02 -19.32 7.53
N PHE A 68 3.28 -19.66 7.79
CA PHE A 68 3.62 -20.99 8.34
C PHE A 68 3.17 -21.20 9.79
N THR A 69 3.00 -20.13 10.58
CA THR A 69 2.51 -20.28 11.95
C THR A 69 1.04 -20.61 12.03
N GLN A 70 0.24 -20.24 11.04
CA GLN A 70 -1.16 -20.62 10.96
C GLN A 70 -1.36 -22.13 10.78
N ASN A 71 -0.32 -22.84 10.33
CA ASN A 71 -0.32 -24.28 10.07
C ASN A 71 0.01 -25.15 11.30
N ILE A 72 0.37 -24.56 12.42
CA ILE A 72 0.77 -25.35 13.59
C ILE A 72 -0.49 -25.88 14.28
N LYS A 73 -0.90 -27.12 13.90
CA LYS A 73 -1.98 -27.84 14.58
C LYS A 73 -1.50 -28.30 15.95
N TYR A 74 -2.15 -27.83 16.99
CA TYR A 74 -1.99 -28.34 18.35
C TYR A 74 -3.25 -29.08 18.78
N GLY A 75 -3.12 -30.06 19.70
CA GLY A 75 -4.23 -30.91 20.17
C GLY A 75 -5.38 -30.10 20.81
N MET A 76 -6.58 -30.69 20.80
CA MET A 76 -7.87 -29.98 20.78
C MET A 76 -8.18 -28.96 21.88
N ASP A 77 -7.58 -28.95 23.07
CA ASP A 77 -8.01 -28.04 24.17
C ASP A 77 -7.00 -26.93 24.54
N GLU A 78 -5.71 -27.19 24.42
CA GLU A 78 -4.68 -26.12 24.63
C GLU A 78 -4.30 -25.35 23.36
N SER A 79 -4.74 -25.84 22.23
CA SER A 79 -4.27 -25.47 20.90
C SER A 79 -4.84 -24.14 20.40
N VAL A 80 -6.10 -23.85 20.69
CA VAL A 80 -6.77 -22.63 20.19
C VAL A 80 -6.08 -21.39 20.78
N ASN A 81 -5.89 -21.39 22.09
CA ASN A 81 -5.22 -20.25 22.76
C ASN A 81 -3.76 -20.07 22.33
N ARG A 82 -3.05 -21.17 22.03
CA ARG A 82 -1.65 -21.10 21.62
C ARG A 82 -1.46 -20.70 20.16
N THR A 83 -2.36 -21.12 19.29
CA THR A 83 -2.38 -20.71 17.88
C THR A 83 -2.73 -19.24 17.75
N LEU A 84 -3.77 -18.75 18.44
CA LEU A 84 -4.13 -17.34 18.53
C LEU A 84 -2.94 -16.52 19.03
N TYR A 85 -2.33 -16.91 20.14
CA TYR A 85 -1.19 -16.22 20.71
C TYR A 85 0.05 -16.14 19.78
N LEU A 86 0.31 -17.16 18.98
CA LEU A 86 1.38 -17.13 17.98
C LEU A 86 1.03 -16.21 16.82
N ASN A 87 -0.20 -16.24 16.33
CA ASN A 87 -0.68 -15.37 15.24
C ASN A 87 -0.60 -13.89 15.67
N GLU A 88 -1.08 -13.55 16.86
CA GLU A 88 -0.97 -12.21 17.44
C GLU A 88 0.47 -11.72 17.48
N LYS A 89 1.41 -12.55 17.94
CA LYS A 89 2.83 -12.20 17.96
C LYS A 89 3.39 -11.95 16.57
N PHE A 90 3.03 -12.77 15.57
CA PHE A 90 3.55 -12.59 14.23
C PHE A 90 2.96 -11.37 13.53
N ILE A 91 1.68 -11.07 13.72
CA ILE A 91 1.09 -9.80 13.26
C ILE A 91 1.80 -8.61 13.91
N PHE A 92 2.08 -8.68 15.20
CA PHE A 92 2.87 -7.66 15.90
C PHE A 92 4.29 -7.52 15.32
N PHE A 93 4.97 -8.62 14.97
CA PHE A 93 6.27 -8.55 14.31
C PHE A 93 6.19 -7.94 12.91
N ILE A 94 5.13 -8.22 12.14
CA ILE A 94 4.91 -7.56 10.84
C ILE A 94 4.73 -6.05 11.06
N SER A 95 3.91 -5.65 12.02
CA SER A 95 3.72 -4.24 12.39
C SER A 95 5.03 -3.57 12.80
N ALA A 96 5.83 -4.22 13.66
CA ALA A 96 7.13 -3.73 14.06
C ALA A 96 8.11 -3.60 12.86
N ALA A 97 8.07 -4.54 11.91
CA ALA A 97 8.84 -4.45 10.68
C ALA A 97 8.37 -3.29 9.80
N VAL A 98 7.07 -3.08 9.65
CA VAL A 98 6.50 -1.93 8.93
C VAL A 98 6.97 -0.61 9.55
N LEU A 99 6.94 -0.51 10.89
CA LEU A 99 7.45 0.65 11.62
C LEU A 99 8.96 0.84 11.37
N ALA A 100 9.75 -0.21 11.49
CA ALA A 100 11.20 -0.14 11.32
C ALA A 100 11.58 0.27 9.89
N VAL A 101 10.97 -0.37 8.88
CA VAL A 101 11.17 -0.02 7.48
C VAL A 101 10.68 1.40 7.21
N GLY A 102 9.51 1.79 7.71
CA GLY A 102 9.01 3.16 7.57
C GLY A 102 9.92 4.19 8.22
N PHE A 103 10.42 3.93 9.42
CA PHE A 103 11.35 4.83 10.13
C PHE A 103 12.66 5.02 9.35
N VAL A 104 13.26 3.96 8.86
CA VAL A 104 14.44 4.04 7.96
C VAL A 104 14.08 4.81 6.69
N GLY A 105 12.89 4.59 6.12
CA GLY A 105 12.38 5.32 4.96
C GLY A 105 12.28 6.83 5.21
N PHE A 106 11.83 7.22 6.38
CA PHE A 106 11.78 8.62 6.77
C PHE A 106 13.20 9.22 6.92
N ILE A 107 14.16 8.48 7.49
CA ILE A 107 15.57 8.92 7.54
C ILE A 107 16.13 9.09 6.13
N ILE A 108 15.88 8.15 5.22
CA ILE A 108 16.29 8.26 3.81
C ILE A 108 15.67 9.49 3.14
N PHE A 109 14.40 9.79 3.44
CA PHE A 109 13.74 11.00 2.95
C PHE A 109 14.44 12.27 3.47
N LEU A 110 14.82 12.33 4.75
CA LEU A 110 15.55 13.46 5.30
C LEU A 110 16.91 13.63 4.60
N ILE A 111 17.65 12.54 4.39
CA ILE A 111 18.94 12.56 3.67
C ILE A 111 18.74 13.05 2.24
N ALA A 112 17.71 12.53 1.52
CA ALA A 112 17.39 12.95 0.17
C ALA A 112 17.04 14.44 0.08
N ASN A 113 16.30 14.96 1.07
CA ASN A 113 15.97 16.38 1.14
C ASN A 113 17.22 17.25 1.42
N MET A 114 18.08 16.85 2.35
CA MET A 114 19.36 17.52 2.62
C MET A 114 20.24 17.57 1.37
N LYS A 115 20.24 16.54 0.55
CA LYS A 115 21.01 16.45 -0.71
C LYS A 115 20.28 17.07 -1.91
N LYS A 116 19.17 17.76 -1.68
CA LYS A 116 18.33 18.41 -2.72
C LYS A 116 17.87 17.46 -3.82
N GLN A 117 17.79 16.16 -3.53
CA GLN A 117 17.20 15.14 -4.42
C GLN A 117 15.69 15.23 -4.44
N VAL A 118 15.11 15.60 -3.31
CA VAL A 118 13.69 15.88 -3.10
C VAL A 118 13.59 17.37 -2.77
N GLU A 119 13.66 18.24 -3.75
CA GLU A 119 13.23 19.62 -3.56
C GLU A 119 11.70 19.64 -3.68
N LEU A 120 11.04 19.63 -2.55
CA LEU A 120 9.62 19.94 -2.49
C LEU A 120 9.44 21.39 -2.93
N LYS A 121 9.04 21.59 -4.18
CA LYS A 121 8.78 22.90 -4.77
C LYS A 121 7.77 23.70 -3.94
N ASP A 122 6.97 23.00 -3.16
CA ASP A 122 5.97 23.56 -2.29
C ASP A 122 5.94 22.76 -0.98
N ASN A 123 6.82 23.12 -0.06
CA ASN A 123 6.84 22.54 1.29
C ASN A 123 5.48 22.71 2.00
N LYS A 124 4.64 23.66 1.56
CA LYS A 124 3.30 23.87 2.10
C LYS A 124 2.39 22.66 1.85
N SER A 125 2.61 21.92 0.77
CA SER A 125 1.81 20.72 0.47
C SER A 125 1.98 19.62 1.51
N LEU A 126 3.10 19.58 2.27
CA LEU A 126 3.34 18.62 3.34
C LEU A 126 2.66 18.97 4.66
N ILE A 127 2.10 20.19 4.79
CA ILE A 127 1.40 20.59 6.02
C ILE A 127 0.22 19.67 6.30
N VAL A 128 -0.53 19.28 5.25
CA VAL A 128 -1.71 18.41 5.41
C VAL A 128 -1.33 17.01 5.92
N PRO A 129 -0.42 16.24 5.25
CA PRO A 129 -0.01 14.95 5.79
C PRO A 129 0.62 15.03 7.19
N LEU A 130 1.41 16.09 7.47
CA LEU A 130 1.95 16.30 8.81
C LEU A 130 0.85 16.54 9.85
N ALA A 131 -0.17 17.35 9.51
CA ALA A 131 -1.31 17.59 10.39
C ALA A 131 -2.10 16.29 10.65
N VAL A 132 -2.32 15.44 9.63
CA VAL A 132 -2.96 14.13 9.80
C VAL A 132 -2.18 13.28 10.81
N VAL A 133 -0.85 13.22 10.69
CA VAL A 133 0.00 12.45 11.64
C VAL A 133 -0.11 13.00 13.05
N LEU A 134 0.09 14.31 13.23
CA LEU A 134 0.09 14.94 14.56
C LEU A 134 -1.27 14.81 15.25
N LEU A 135 -2.36 15.01 14.51
CA LEU A 135 -3.71 14.87 15.08
C LEU A 135 -4.07 13.40 15.35
N SER A 136 -3.55 12.45 14.56
CA SER A 136 -3.72 11.03 14.86
C SER A 136 -3.01 10.63 16.17
N VAL A 137 -1.86 11.25 16.49
CA VAL A 137 -1.23 11.09 17.81
C VAL A 137 -2.13 11.63 18.92
N ILE A 138 -2.78 12.78 18.71
CA ILE A 138 -3.72 13.34 19.69
C ILE A 138 -4.93 12.41 19.86
N SER A 139 -5.53 11.90 18.78
CA SER A 139 -6.61 10.91 18.85
C SER A 139 -6.20 9.66 19.64
N CYS A 140 -4.98 9.15 19.41
CA CYS A 140 -4.43 8.03 20.17
C CYS A 140 -4.33 8.34 21.69
N LEU A 141 -3.85 9.52 22.05
CA LEU A 141 -3.69 9.93 23.45
C LEU A 141 -5.03 10.22 24.16
N LEU A 142 -6.07 10.55 23.41
CA LEU A 142 -7.43 10.79 23.92
C LEU A 142 -8.30 9.53 23.91
N SER A 143 -7.79 8.43 23.40
CA SER A 143 -8.50 7.15 23.35
C SER A 143 -8.80 6.59 24.74
N ALA A 144 -9.94 5.92 24.89
CA ALA A 144 -10.30 5.21 26.11
C ALA A 144 -9.33 4.04 26.42
N ASP A 145 -8.80 3.40 25.36
CA ASP A 145 -7.73 2.40 25.46
C ASP A 145 -6.50 2.88 24.68
N ILE A 146 -5.63 3.59 25.38
CA ILE A 146 -4.39 4.14 24.82
C ILE A 146 -3.45 3.02 24.39
N PHE A 147 -3.43 1.88 25.09
CA PHE A 147 -2.55 0.76 24.75
C PHE A 147 -2.91 0.16 23.39
N THR A 148 -4.19 -0.18 23.20
CA THR A 148 -4.69 -0.65 21.90
C THR A 148 -4.51 0.40 20.81
N SER A 149 -4.79 1.67 21.09
CA SER A 149 -4.61 2.73 20.09
C SER A 149 -3.14 2.95 19.71
N PHE A 150 -2.20 2.65 20.58
CA PHE A 150 -0.78 2.84 20.32
C PHE A 150 -0.16 1.64 19.59
N TYR A 151 -0.41 0.42 20.07
CA TYR A 151 0.17 -0.80 19.51
C TYR A 151 -0.71 -1.48 18.44
N GLY A 152 -2.00 -1.23 18.48
CA GLY A 152 -3.03 -1.91 17.69
C GLY A 152 -3.68 -3.06 18.45
N TYR A 153 -4.86 -3.45 17.99
CA TYR A 153 -5.55 -4.63 18.50
C TYR A 153 -4.77 -5.89 18.14
N LEU A 154 -4.82 -6.91 18.98
CA LEU A 154 -3.94 -8.09 18.92
C LEU A 154 -3.89 -8.75 17.52
N ASP A 155 -5.03 -8.89 16.87
CA ASP A 155 -5.15 -9.57 15.58
C ASP A 155 -4.83 -8.68 14.36
N ARG A 156 -4.66 -7.37 14.57
CA ARG A 156 -4.48 -6.37 13.49
C ARG A 156 -3.17 -5.62 13.57
N SER A 157 -2.83 -5.18 14.80
CA SER A 157 -1.63 -4.38 15.10
C SER A 157 -1.48 -3.14 14.21
N GLU A 158 -2.60 -2.46 13.89
CA GLU A 158 -2.63 -1.23 13.09
C GLU A 158 -2.75 0.05 13.93
N GLY A 159 -2.23 0.02 15.16
CA GLY A 159 -2.17 1.18 16.04
C GLY A 159 -1.28 2.31 15.51
N MET A 160 -1.11 3.35 16.34
CA MET A 160 -0.38 4.57 15.97
C MET A 160 1.05 4.29 15.49
N LEU A 161 1.74 3.31 16.06
CA LEU A 161 3.10 2.94 15.61
C LEU A 161 3.13 2.45 14.17
N THR A 162 2.18 1.62 13.78
CA THR A 162 2.05 1.14 12.40
C THR A 162 1.72 2.27 11.44
N ILE A 163 0.84 3.17 11.85
CA ILE A 163 0.49 4.38 11.08
C ILE A 163 1.72 5.26 10.84
N LEU A 164 2.58 5.44 11.84
CA LEU A 164 3.87 6.14 11.66
C LEU A 164 4.76 5.40 10.64
N GLY A 165 4.77 4.07 10.69
CA GLY A 165 5.44 3.25 9.67
C GLY A 165 4.91 3.51 8.26
N TYR A 166 3.59 3.56 8.08
CA TYR A 166 2.96 3.88 6.79
C TYR A 166 3.37 5.26 6.25
N TRP A 167 3.35 6.28 7.08
CA TRP A 167 3.82 7.62 6.69
C TRP A 167 5.32 7.65 6.38
N GLY A 168 6.12 6.83 7.06
CA GLY A 168 7.53 6.63 6.73
C GLY A 168 7.72 5.98 5.36
N LEU A 169 6.90 4.98 5.00
CA LEU A 169 6.88 4.36 3.67
C LEU A 169 6.42 5.32 2.58
N PHE A 170 5.43 6.16 2.86
CA PHE A 170 5.05 7.27 1.98
C PHE A 170 6.24 8.21 1.71
N ALA A 171 6.94 8.61 2.77
CA ALA A 171 8.14 9.46 2.66
C ALA A 171 9.24 8.76 1.84
N ALA A 172 9.45 7.45 2.04
CA ALA A 172 10.37 6.64 1.25
C ALA A 172 10.00 6.63 -0.25
N GLY A 173 8.73 6.42 -0.57
CA GLY A 173 8.21 6.47 -1.94
C GLY A 173 8.51 7.81 -2.62
N MET A 174 8.41 8.93 -1.89
CA MET A 174 8.74 10.27 -2.41
C MET A 174 10.20 10.44 -2.84
N THR A 175 11.11 9.60 -2.35
CA THR A 175 12.54 9.70 -2.67
C THR A 175 12.93 9.09 -4.01
N VAL A 176 12.07 8.29 -4.62
CA VAL A 176 12.33 7.61 -5.91
C VAL A 176 12.02 8.56 -7.05
N THR A 177 12.95 9.47 -7.35
CA THR A 177 12.75 10.56 -8.31
C THR A 177 13.21 10.24 -9.74
N ALA A 178 14.12 9.28 -9.92
CA ALA A 178 14.66 8.92 -11.23
C ALA A 178 13.82 7.83 -11.93
N ASP A 179 13.55 8.00 -13.22
CA ASP A 179 12.70 7.08 -13.99
C ASP A 179 13.28 5.68 -14.10
N ASP A 180 14.61 5.52 -14.25
CA ASP A 180 15.25 4.21 -14.27
C ASP A 180 15.08 3.45 -12.94
N ARG A 181 14.99 4.18 -11.82
CA ARG A 181 14.74 3.61 -10.50
C ARG A 181 13.28 3.22 -10.31
N ARG A 182 12.35 4.04 -10.81
CA ARG A 182 10.92 3.71 -10.79
C ARG A 182 10.63 2.47 -11.62
N VAL A 183 11.26 2.33 -12.80
CA VAL A 183 11.12 1.13 -13.63
C VAL A 183 11.67 -0.10 -12.92
N LYS A 184 12.87 -0.02 -12.30
CA LYS A 184 13.42 -1.14 -11.52
C LYS A 184 12.55 -1.52 -10.34
N LEU A 185 12.04 -0.53 -9.61
CA LEU A 185 11.11 -0.77 -8.51
C LEU A 185 9.83 -1.45 -9.01
N SER A 186 9.31 -1.03 -10.16
CA SER A 186 8.15 -1.67 -10.80
C SER A 186 8.43 -3.13 -11.17
N ASP A 187 9.62 -3.44 -11.71
CA ASP A 187 10.04 -4.81 -12.01
C ASP A 187 9.99 -5.69 -10.75
N PHE A 188 10.49 -5.18 -9.61
CA PHE A 188 10.47 -5.89 -8.32
C PHE A 188 9.07 -6.05 -7.76
N ILE A 189 8.27 -4.99 -7.74
CA ILE A 189 6.88 -5.01 -7.26
C ILE A 189 6.07 -6.03 -8.07
N VAL A 190 6.18 -6.02 -9.40
CA VAL A 190 5.47 -6.98 -10.27
C VAL A 190 5.97 -8.42 -10.05
N GLY A 191 7.27 -8.60 -9.80
CA GLY A 191 7.82 -9.91 -9.42
C GLY A 191 7.21 -10.47 -8.14
N ILE A 192 7.04 -9.61 -7.12
CA ILE A 192 6.38 -9.97 -5.86
C ILE A 192 4.90 -10.31 -6.11
N GLY A 193 4.18 -9.49 -6.88
CA GLY A 193 2.78 -9.79 -7.21
C GLY A 193 2.61 -11.10 -7.95
N ALA A 194 3.51 -11.42 -8.89
CA ALA A 194 3.50 -12.71 -9.58
C ALA A 194 3.78 -13.88 -8.61
N PHE A 195 4.70 -13.71 -7.67
CA PHE A 195 5.00 -14.69 -6.64
C PHE A 195 3.80 -14.95 -5.72
N GLU A 196 3.16 -13.91 -5.17
CA GLU A 196 1.96 -14.01 -4.37
C GLU A 196 0.79 -14.64 -5.16
N ALA A 197 0.66 -14.28 -6.43
CA ALA A 197 -0.36 -14.85 -7.32
C ALA A 197 -0.15 -16.35 -7.56
N ILE A 198 1.09 -16.80 -7.77
CA ILE A 198 1.39 -18.22 -7.92
C ILE A 198 1.01 -18.98 -6.65
N VAL A 199 1.39 -18.48 -5.48
CA VAL A 199 1.02 -19.10 -4.19
C VAL A 199 -0.51 -19.14 -4.06
N GLY A 200 -1.20 -18.03 -4.30
CA GLY A 200 -2.67 -17.98 -4.24
C GLY A 200 -3.36 -18.95 -5.18
N ILE A 201 -2.88 -19.10 -6.43
CA ILE A 201 -3.41 -20.08 -7.38
C ILE A 201 -3.21 -21.51 -6.88
N LEU A 202 -2.03 -21.82 -6.32
CA LEU A 202 -1.76 -23.14 -5.76
C LEU A 202 -2.66 -23.47 -4.56
N GLN A 203 -3.03 -22.47 -3.76
CA GLN A 203 -3.97 -22.61 -2.65
C GLN A 203 -5.41 -22.84 -3.11
N ALA A 204 -5.78 -22.28 -4.26
CA ALA A 204 -7.13 -22.34 -4.79
C ALA A 204 -7.41 -23.63 -5.59
N ILE A 205 -6.39 -24.40 -5.96
CA ILE A 205 -6.54 -25.67 -6.71
C ILE A 205 -6.50 -26.85 -5.71
N PRO A 206 -7.56 -27.70 -5.63
CA PRO A 206 -7.64 -28.79 -4.66
C PRO A 206 -6.44 -29.75 -4.65
N ALA A 207 -5.87 -30.03 -5.82
CA ALA A 207 -4.73 -30.94 -5.95
C ALA A 207 -3.45 -30.37 -5.30
N THR A 208 -3.20 -29.09 -5.43
CA THR A 208 -2.00 -28.39 -4.93
C THR A 208 -2.20 -27.78 -3.55
N ALA A 209 -3.43 -27.51 -3.14
CA ALA A 209 -3.77 -26.99 -1.81
C ALA A 209 -3.35 -27.93 -0.67
N LYS A 210 -3.16 -29.22 -0.93
CA LYS A 210 -2.58 -30.17 0.02
C LYS A 210 -1.11 -29.88 0.35
N ILE A 211 -0.39 -29.22 -0.57
CA ILE A 211 1.02 -28.87 -0.43
C ILE A 211 1.17 -27.43 0.08
N VAL A 212 0.31 -26.52 -0.43
CA VAL A 212 0.26 -25.11 -0.05
C VAL A 212 -1.15 -24.81 0.46
N PRO A 213 -1.48 -25.18 1.70
CA PRO A 213 -2.83 -25.03 2.23
C PRO A 213 -3.20 -23.55 2.44
N ASN A 214 -4.51 -23.29 2.38
CA ASN A 214 -5.11 -22.04 2.79
C ASN A 214 -5.67 -22.18 4.21
N TYR A 215 -5.30 -21.31 5.12
CA TYR A 215 -5.73 -21.34 6.53
C TYR A 215 -6.85 -20.34 6.84
N PHE A 216 -7.28 -19.56 5.89
CA PHE A 216 -8.31 -18.54 6.07
C PHE A 216 -9.64 -19.12 6.62
N LYS A 217 -9.99 -20.33 6.22
CA LYS A 217 -11.17 -21.05 6.73
C LYS A 217 -11.14 -21.25 8.25
N GLU A 218 -9.98 -21.55 8.81
CA GLU A 218 -9.85 -21.82 10.25
C GLU A 218 -10.03 -20.55 11.09
N ILE A 219 -9.64 -19.40 10.54
CA ILE A 219 -9.82 -18.10 11.20
C ILE A 219 -11.29 -17.67 11.20
N PHE A 220 -12.06 -17.99 10.15
CA PHE A 220 -13.45 -17.60 10.00
C PHE A 220 -14.48 -18.64 10.42
N SER A 221 -14.09 -19.89 10.66
CA SER A 221 -15.00 -20.94 11.15
C SER A 221 -15.57 -20.65 12.55
N GLY A 222 -14.94 -19.78 13.32
CA GLY A 222 -15.46 -19.29 14.61
C GLY A 222 -16.66 -18.33 14.48
N PHE A 223 -16.95 -17.80 13.29
CA PHE A 223 -18.08 -16.91 13.02
C PHE A 223 -19.38 -17.63 12.64
N SER A 224 -19.46 -18.94 12.82
CA SER A 224 -20.60 -19.76 12.41
C SER A 224 -21.94 -19.46 13.10
N SER A 225 -21.98 -18.63 14.14
CA SER A 225 -23.23 -18.25 14.81
C SER A 225 -23.89 -16.97 14.29
N GLY A 226 -23.28 -16.28 13.32
CA GLY A 226 -23.73 -14.99 12.81
C GLY A 226 -23.84 -14.86 11.28
N GLY A 227 -24.04 -15.95 10.54
CA GLY A 227 -24.48 -15.86 9.14
C GLY A 227 -23.43 -15.70 8.06
N MET A 228 -22.13 -15.67 8.35
CA MET A 228 -21.08 -15.81 7.34
C MET A 228 -20.40 -17.16 7.42
N THR A 229 -21.02 -18.18 6.91
CA THR A 229 -20.36 -19.46 6.66
C THR A 229 -19.60 -19.36 5.34
N TYR A 230 -18.34 -18.91 5.36
CA TYR A 230 -17.43 -19.17 4.24
C TYR A 230 -17.09 -20.66 4.28
N THR A 231 -17.89 -21.48 3.59
CA THR A 231 -17.70 -22.93 3.50
C THR A 231 -16.59 -23.33 2.53
N LYS A 232 -15.74 -22.40 2.12
CA LYS A 232 -14.82 -22.56 1.03
C LYS A 232 -13.45 -23.08 1.47
N GLU A 233 -13.14 -24.32 1.06
CA GLU A 233 -11.85 -24.96 1.38
C GLU A 233 -10.65 -24.40 0.60
N TYR A 234 -10.86 -23.81 -0.59
CA TYR A 234 -9.81 -23.51 -1.54
C TYR A 234 -9.94 -22.06 -2.05
N ILE A 235 -9.33 -21.10 -1.36
CA ILE A 235 -9.32 -19.67 -1.69
C ILE A 235 -7.88 -19.20 -1.86
N ALA A 236 -7.64 -18.28 -2.82
CA ALA A 236 -6.36 -17.62 -2.95
C ALA A 236 -6.17 -16.57 -1.83
N THR A 237 -5.13 -16.71 -1.04
CA THR A 237 -4.73 -15.76 0.00
C THR A 237 -3.27 -15.32 -0.12
N GLY A 238 -2.47 -16.05 -0.90
CA GLY A 238 -1.03 -15.86 -0.93
C GLY A 238 -0.38 -16.09 0.44
N PHE A 239 0.78 -15.52 0.66
CA PHE A 239 1.39 -15.41 1.97
C PHE A 239 0.82 -14.26 2.81
N LEU A 240 -0.11 -13.47 2.25
CA LEU A 240 -0.78 -12.37 2.94
C LEU A 240 -1.89 -12.85 3.88
N CYS A 241 -2.17 -14.14 3.87
CA CYS A 241 -3.04 -14.90 4.77
C CYS A 241 -4.54 -14.58 4.70
N THR A 242 -4.94 -13.51 4.03
CA THR A 242 -6.34 -13.19 3.80
C THR A 242 -6.61 -12.84 2.33
N PRO A 243 -7.78 -13.21 1.78
CA PRO A 243 -8.12 -12.87 0.39
C PRO A 243 -8.29 -11.36 0.20
N PHE A 244 -8.69 -10.63 1.24
CA PHE A 244 -8.81 -9.17 1.25
C PHE A 244 -7.44 -8.47 1.10
N ALA A 245 -6.43 -8.93 1.85
CA ALA A 245 -5.07 -8.42 1.73
C ALA A 245 -4.46 -8.75 0.37
N LEU A 246 -4.68 -9.98 -0.14
CA LEU A 246 -4.23 -10.37 -1.48
C LEU A 246 -4.84 -9.47 -2.54
N ALA A 247 -6.16 -9.25 -2.51
CA ALA A 247 -6.88 -8.37 -3.41
C ALA A 247 -6.30 -6.95 -3.42
N ALA A 248 -6.05 -6.37 -2.24
CA ALA A 248 -5.47 -5.04 -2.13
C ALA A 248 -4.08 -4.94 -2.77
N VAL A 249 -3.21 -5.91 -2.49
CA VAL A 249 -1.84 -5.93 -3.02
C VAL A 249 -1.84 -6.18 -4.53
N LEU A 250 -2.58 -7.18 -5.01
CA LEU A 250 -2.61 -7.51 -6.44
C LEU A 250 -3.28 -6.41 -7.27
N THR A 251 -4.29 -5.71 -6.75
CA THR A 251 -4.87 -4.52 -7.40
C THR A 251 -3.81 -3.46 -7.67
N VAL A 252 -3.02 -3.09 -6.65
CA VAL A 252 -1.95 -2.09 -6.78
C VAL A 252 -0.92 -2.56 -7.81
N ILE A 253 -0.47 -3.81 -7.72
CA ILE A 253 0.61 -4.35 -8.56
C ILE A 253 0.15 -4.59 -10.00
N SER A 254 -1.09 -5.04 -10.22
CA SER A 254 -1.64 -5.24 -11.56
C SER A 254 -1.67 -3.96 -12.39
N ALA A 255 -1.87 -2.80 -11.76
CA ALA A 255 -1.78 -1.52 -12.45
C ALA A 255 -0.37 -1.24 -13.00
N PHE A 256 0.69 -1.60 -12.25
CA PHE A 256 2.06 -1.52 -12.75
C PHE A 256 2.30 -2.50 -13.90
N ALA A 257 1.85 -3.75 -13.75
CA ALA A 257 2.02 -4.79 -14.75
C ALA A 257 1.32 -4.44 -16.07
N LEU A 258 0.06 -3.99 -16.01
CA LEU A 258 -0.71 -3.64 -17.22
C LEU A 258 -0.08 -2.45 -17.95
N ASN A 259 0.24 -1.36 -17.23
CA ASN A 259 0.84 -0.19 -17.88
C ASN A 259 2.27 -0.48 -18.38
N GLY A 260 3.06 -1.30 -17.67
CA GLY A 260 4.36 -1.75 -18.13
C GLY A 260 4.28 -2.62 -19.38
N MET A 261 3.32 -3.55 -19.46
CA MET A 261 3.05 -4.35 -20.65
C MET A 261 2.69 -3.47 -21.85
N LEU A 262 1.91 -2.43 -21.65
CA LEU A 262 1.47 -1.54 -22.72
C LEU A 262 2.59 -0.63 -23.23
N TYR A 263 3.38 -0.04 -22.33
CA TYR A 263 4.18 1.13 -22.65
C TYR A 263 5.68 1.01 -22.40
N ASP A 264 6.20 -0.10 -21.79
CA ASP A 264 7.65 -0.29 -21.64
C ASP A 264 8.32 -0.45 -23.03
N ASP A 265 9.56 0.01 -23.16
CA ASP A 265 10.29 -0.06 -24.42
C ASP A 265 10.89 -1.45 -24.67
N LYS A 266 11.16 -2.24 -23.61
CA LYS A 266 11.82 -3.54 -23.71
C LYS A 266 10.82 -4.67 -23.88
N LYS A 267 10.91 -5.39 -25.02
CA LYS A 267 10.03 -6.53 -25.33
C LYS A 267 10.04 -7.60 -24.22
N ALA A 268 11.20 -7.91 -23.65
CA ALA A 268 11.32 -8.91 -22.57
C ALA A 268 10.53 -8.50 -21.33
N ARG A 269 10.57 -7.20 -20.94
CA ARG A 269 9.77 -6.70 -19.82
C ARG A 269 8.27 -6.71 -20.12
N LYS A 270 7.85 -6.35 -21.35
CA LYS A 270 6.44 -6.45 -21.74
C LYS A 270 5.90 -7.87 -21.57
N ILE A 271 6.70 -8.88 -21.99
CA ILE A 271 6.32 -10.29 -21.82
C ILE A 271 6.25 -10.66 -20.33
N PHE A 272 7.24 -10.28 -19.53
CA PHE A 272 7.25 -10.49 -18.08
C PHE A 272 6.02 -9.87 -17.43
N TYR A 273 5.72 -8.61 -17.71
CA TYR A 273 4.56 -7.92 -17.18
C TYR A 273 3.23 -8.56 -17.63
N GLY A 274 3.14 -9.00 -18.87
CA GLY A 274 1.93 -9.67 -19.39
C GLY A 274 1.67 -11.02 -18.72
N ILE A 275 2.70 -11.85 -18.53
CA ILE A 275 2.58 -13.13 -17.83
C ILE A 275 2.22 -12.89 -16.36
N SER A 276 2.89 -11.96 -15.69
CA SER A 276 2.62 -11.60 -14.29
C SER A 276 1.18 -11.08 -14.13
N LEU A 277 0.70 -10.25 -15.05
CA LEU A 277 -0.67 -9.74 -15.04
C LEU A 277 -1.70 -10.88 -15.17
N ALA A 278 -1.47 -11.85 -16.07
CA ALA A 278 -2.37 -12.99 -16.22
C ALA A 278 -2.45 -13.85 -14.95
N LEU A 279 -1.30 -14.09 -14.29
CA LEU A 279 -1.24 -14.80 -13.02
C LEU A 279 -1.98 -14.02 -11.91
N MET A 280 -1.73 -12.72 -11.78
CA MET A 280 -2.39 -11.87 -10.78
C MET A 280 -3.90 -11.78 -11.03
N THR A 281 -4.33 -11.67 -12.30
CA THR A 281 -5.75 -11.70 -12.65
C THR A 281 -6.42 -13.01 -12.21
N ALA A 282 -5.79 -14.15 -12.47
CA ALA A 282 -6.33 -15.45 -12.05
C ALA A 282 -6.38 -15.56 -10.51
N ALA A 283 -5.33 -15.12 -9.81
CA ALA A 283 -5.30 -15.16 -8.34
C ALA A 283 -6.35 -14.24 -7.70
N ASP A 284 -6.55 -13.03 -8.24
CA ASP A 284 -7.58 -12.09 -7.76
C ASP A 284 -8.99 -12.66 -7.94
N ILE A 285 -9.27 -13.29 -9.08
CA ILE A 285 -10.56 -13.96 -9.30
C ILE A 285 -10.71 -15.11 -8.31
N LEU A 286 -9.66 -15.89 -8.06
CA LEU A 286 -9.64 -17.01 -7.12
C LEU A 286 -9.65 -16.57 -5.63
N ALA A 287 -9.40 -15.31 -5.31
CA ALA A 287 -9.60 -14.75 -3.98
C ALA A 287 -11.08 -14.63 -3.61
N CYS A 288 -11.97 -14.49 -4.60
CA CYS A 288 -13.44 -14.53 -4.45
C CYS A 288 -14.02 -13.54 -3.46
N VAL A 289 -13.45 -12.37 -3.38
CA VAL A 289 -13.91 -11.25 -2.57
C VAL A 289 -14.25 -10.06 -3.46
N ILE A 290 -15.23 -9.24 -3.05
CA ILE A 290 -15.68 -8.06 -3.80
C ILE A 290 -14.52 -7.11 -4.14
N PRO A 291 -13.63 -6.73 -3.20
CA PRO A 291 -12.53 -5.82 -3.50
C PRO A 291 -11.60 -6.34 -4.59
N ALA A 292 -11.38 -7.66 -4.71
CA ALA A 292 -10.58 -8.24 -5.79
C ALA A 292 -11.18 -7.93 -7.16
N ILE A 293 -12.46 -8.18 -7.32
CA ILE A 293 -13.17 -7.98 -8.60
C ILE A 293 -13.28 -6.49 -8.94
N LEU A 294 -13.62 -5.65 -7.96
CA LEU A 294 -13.70 -4.20 -8.15
C LEU A 294 -12.33 -3.59 -8.46
N GLY A 295 -11.30 -3.99 -7.70
CA GLY A 295 -9.95 -3.51 -7.91
C GLY A 295 -9.41 -3.91 -9.28
N LEU A 296 -9.54 -5.18 -9.64
CA LEU A 296 -9.12 -5.70 -10.95
C LEU A 296 -9.89 -5.03 -12.09
N GLY A 297 -11.24 -4.93 -11.97
CA GLY A 297 -12.09 -4.23 -12.94
C GLY A 297 -11.65 -2.79 -13.13
N ALA A 298 -11.39 -2.06 -12.03
CA ALA A 298 -10.89 -0.69 -12.07
C ALA A 298 -9.53 -0.59 -12.79
N VAL A 299 -8.59 -1.51 -12.54
CA VAL A 299 -7.27 -1.54 -13.22
C VAL A 299 -7.46 -1.60 -14.75
N TYR A 300 -8.29 -2.53 -15.22
CA TYR A 300 -8.51 -2.68 -16.67
C TYR A 300 -9.28 -1.50 -17.26
N VAL A 301 -10.36 -1.05 -16.64
CA VAL A 301 -11.20 0.04 -17.16
C VAL A 301 -10.42 1.36 -17.19
N ILE A 302 -9.73 1.72 -16.11
CA ILE A 302 -8.94 2.96 -16.05
C ILE A 302 -7.81 2.93 -17.08
N SER A 303 -7.08 1.79 -17.18
CA SER A 303 -6.01 1.65 -18.16
C SER A 303 -6.54 1.67 -19.60
N LEU A 304 -7.73 1.12 -19.87
CA LEU A 304 -8.38 1.17 -21.18
C LEU A 304 -8.76 2.61 -21.55
N ILE A 305 -9.32 3.38 -20.63
CA ILE A 305 -9.63 4.80 -20.83
C ILE A 305 -8.35 5.58 -21.13
N ILE A 306 -7.28 5.36 -20.36
CA ILE A 306 -5.98 5.99 -20.59
C ILE A 306 -5.43 5.62 -21.96
N ALA A 307 -5.47 4.34 -22.33
CA ALA A 307 -4.98 3.85 -23.61
C ALA A 307 -5.80 4.40 -24.80
N ALA A 308 -7.13 4.50 -24.65
CA ALA A 308 -8.00 5.09 -25.67
C ALA A 308 -7.67 6.57 -25.91
N VAL A 309 -7.55 7.35 -24.83
CA VAL A 309 -7.22 8.77 -24.91
C VAL A 309 -5.81 8.97 -25.50
N LYS A 310 -4.81 8.21 -25.01
CA LYS A 310 -3.43 8.26 -25.52
C LYS A 310 -3.36 7.90 -27.00
N SER A 311 -4.09 6.86 -27.42
CA SER A 311 -4.16 6.43 -28.82
C SER A 311 -4.77 7.49 -29.73
N GLY A 312 -5.75 8.25 -29.23
CA GLY A 312 -6.32 9.40 -29.95
C GLY A 312 -5.28 10.51 -30.18
N PHE A 313 -4.50 10.86 -29.16
CA PHE A 313 -3.44 11.89 -29.25
C PHE A 313 -2.25 11.45 -30.11
N ALA A 314 -1.77 10.23 -29.91
CA ALA A 314 -0.57 9.71 -30.58
C ALA A 314 -0.84 9.13 -31.97
N LYS A 315 -2.11 8.93 -32.36
CA LYS A 315 -2.54 8.23 -33.58
C LYS A 315 -2.03 6.76 -33.65
N ASP A 316 -1.55 6.21 -32.54
CA ASP A 316 -1.12 4.82 -32.40
C ASP A 316 -2.16 4.03 -31.60
N LYS A 317 -2.88 3.13 -32.29
CA LYS A 317 -3.94 2.32 -31.69
C LYS A 317 -3.43 1.05 -30.99
N LYS A 318 -2.12 0.72 -31.11
CA LYS A 318 -1.57 -0.54 -30.55
C LYS A 318 -1.78 -0.68 -29.04
N PRO A 319 -1.49 0.34 -28.19
CA PRO A 319 -1.71 0.22 -26.76
C PRO A 319 -3.19 0.01 -26.40
N PHE A 320 -4.10 0.69 -27.09
CA PHE A 320 -5.54 0.51 -26.89
C PHE A 320 -5.98 -0.91 -27.23
N ILE A 321 -5.59 -1.42 -28.41
CA ILE A 321 -5.93 -2.78 -28.83
C ILE A 321 -5.32 -3.80 -27.87
N ALA A 322 -4.07 -3.63 -27.45
CA ALA A 322 -3.42 -4.52 -26.49
C ALA A 322 -4.13 -4.52 -25.14
N CYS A 323 -4.56 -3.35 -24.63
CA CYS A 323 -5.33 -3.24 -23.42
C CYS A 323 -6.71 -3.92 -23.55
N LEU A 324 -7.40 -3.70 -24.67
CA LEU A 324 -8.69 -4.33 -24.94
C LEU A 324 -8.56 -5.86 -25.01
N VAL A 325 -7.53 -6.38 -25.67
CA VAL A 325 -7.24 -7.82 -25.69
C VAL A 325 -6.97 -8.35 -24.29
N ALA A 326 -6.16 -7.64 -23.48
CA ALA A 326 -5.91 -8.03 -22.11
C ALA A 326 -7.19 -8.05 -21.25
N PHE A 327 -8.09 -7.07 -21.44
CA PHE A 327 -9.39 -7.03 -20.78
C PHE A 327 -10.29 -8.21 -21.20
N ILE A 328 -10.33 -8.54 -22.48
CA ILE A 328 -11.08 -9.70 -23.01
C ILE A 328 -10.50 -11.00 -22.45
N VAL A 329 -9.16 -11.13 -22.38
CA VAL A 329 -8.50 -12.32 -21.81
C VAL A 329 -8.83 -12.42 -20.31
N ALA A 330 -8.81 -11.32 -19.55
CA ALA A 330 -9.22 -11.30 -18.16
C ALA A 330 -10.68 -11.75 -17.99
N GLY A 331 -11.59 -11.24 -18.82
CA GLY A 331 -12.99 -11.68 -18.87
C GLY A 331 -13.13 -13.17 -19.24
N GLY A 332 -12.28 -13.67 -20.14
CA GLY A 332 -12.21 -15.09 -20.49
C GLY A 332 -11.72 -15.98 -19.35
N ILE A 333 -10.68 -15.52 -18.61
CA ILE A 333 -10.21 -16.20 -17.39
C ILE A 333 -11.35 -16.26 -16.37
N PHE A 334 -12.00 -15.11 -16.12
CA PHE A 334 -13.14 -15.03 -15.22
C PHE A 334 -14.26 -16.00 -15.64
N ALA A 335 -14.70 -15.95 -16.90
CA ALA A 335 -15.75 -16.79 -17.41
C ALA A 335 -15.37 -18.28 -17.38
N GLY A 336 -14.13 -18.63 -17.71
CA GLY A 336 -13.61 -20.00 -17.66
C GLY A 336 -13.56 -20.55 -16.24
N LEU A 337 -13.03 -19.77 -15.33
CA LEU A 337 -13.00 -20.11 -13.91
C LEU A 337 -14.42 -20.17 -13.33
N PHE A 338 -15.34 -19.32 -13.75
CA PHE A 338 -16.75 -19.34 -13.35
C PHE A 338 -17.51 -20.54 -13.91
N ALA A 339 -17.26 -20.93 -15.14
CA ALA A 339 -17.93 -22.04 -15.82
C ALA A 339 -17.33 -23.42 -15.42
N SER A 340 -16.06 -23.47 -15.04
CA SER A 340 -15.49 -24.70 -14.47
C SER A 340 -16.16 -24.95 -13.14
N ASN A 341 -16.77 -26.12 -12.98
CA ASN A 341 -17.35 -26.54 -11.70
C ASN A 341 -16.30 -26.66 -10.58
N GLU A 342 -15.02 -26.42 -10.88
CA GLU A 342 -13.97 -26.25 -9.89
C GLU A 342 -14.05 -24.88 -9.18
N PHE A 343 -14.76 -23.94 -9.79
CA PHE A 343 -15.40 -22.83 -9.08
C PHE A 343 -16.63 -23.26 -8.27
N ARG A 344 -16.82 -24.52 -7.96
CA ARG A 344 -17.66 -25.01 -6.87
C ARG A 344 -17.22 -24.54 -5.48
N LEU A 345 -16.26 -23.74 -5.48
CA LEU A 345 -16.05 -22.74 -4.46
C LEU A 345 -17.30 -21.91 -4.26
N MET A 346 -18.21 -22.01 -5.20
CA MET A 346 -19.53 -21.45 -5.23
C MET A 346 -20.56 -22.53 -5.58
N ASP A 347 -20.59 -23.64 -4.89
CA ASP A 347 -21.87 -24.36 -4.71
C ASP A 347 -22.89 -23.39 -4.11
N GLU A 348 -22.41 -22.29 -3.63
CA GLU A 348 -23.09 -21.08 -3.36
C GLU A 348 -22.84 -20.14 -4.54
N LYS A 349 -23.62 -20.32 -5.62
CA LYS A 349 -23.98 -19.24 -6.55
C LYS A 349 -24.31 -17.94 -5.81
N ILE A 350 -24.53 -18.04 -4.58
CA ILE A 350 -24.85 -17.11 -3.52
C ILE A 350 -23.77 -16.05 -3.34
N ILE A 351 -22.46 -16.33 -3.34
CA ILE A 351 -21.48 -15.27 -3.05
C ILE A 351 -21.37 -14.26 -4.18
N PHE A 352 -21.51 -14.64 -5.46
CA PHE A 352 -21.52 -13.67 -6.56
C PHE A 352 -22.90 -13.10 -6.81
N HIS A 353 -23.95 -13.89 -6.78
CA HIS A 353 -25.33 -13.41 -6.88
C HIS A 353 -25.65 -12.52 -5.67
N ASP A 354 -25.35 -12.96 -4.48
CA ASP A 354 -25.49 -12.16 -3.27
C ASP A 354 -24.50 -11.00 -3.19
N SER A 355 -23.29 -11.09 -3.74
CA SER A 355 -22.38 -9.97 -3.76
C SER A 355 -22.83 -8.88 -4.74
N PHE A 356 -23.44 -9.22 -5.86
CA PHE A 356 -24.02 -8.23 -6.76
C PHE A 356 -25.38 -7.72 -6.27
N ASP A 357 -26.21 -8.55 -5.67
CA ASP A 357 -27.41 -8.10 -4.96
C ASP A 357 -27.04 -7.28 -3.71
N ARG A 358 -25.91 -7.56 -3.07
CA ARG A 358 -25.32 -6.82 -1.96
C ARG A 358 -24.62 -5.52 -2.38
N LEU A 359 -24.33 -5.31 -3.66
CA LEU A 359 -23.96 -4.03 -4.24
C LEU A 359 -25.16 -3.11 -4.48
N SER A 360 -26.40 -3.61 -4.40
CA SER A 360 -27.58 -2.75 -4.50
C SER A 360 -27.72 -1.93 -3.22
N ILE A 361 -27.34 -0.68 -3.28
CA ILE A 361 -27.43 0.33 -2.20
C ILE A 361 -28.88 0.54 -1.71
N THR A 362 -29.86 -0.09 -2.35
CA THR A 362 -31.29 0.12 -2.13
C THR A 362 -32.00 -0.99 -1.37
N GLY A 363 -31.29 -1.99 -0.87
CA GLY A 363 -31.89 -3.10 -0.12
C GLY A 363 -32.41 -2.69 1.25
N THR A 364 -33.61 -2.14 1.30
CA THR A 364 -34.37 -1.92 2.55
C THR A 364 -35.00 -3.20 3.08
N GLY A 365 -34.27 -4.29 3.13
CA GLY A 365 -34.75 -5.58 3.62
C GLY A 365 -34.66 -5.71 5.13
N ARG A 366 -35.50 -5.08 5.89
CA ARG A 366 -35.90 -5.54 7.23
C ARG A 366 -36.98 -6.63 7.05
N GLY A 367 -36.57 -7.82 6.67
CA GLY A 367 -37.43 -8.98 6.58
C GLY A 367 -36.82 -10.15 7.30
N ASP A 368 -37.62 -11.03 7.88
CA ASP A 368 -37.25 -12.20 8.72
C ASP A 368 -36.38 -13.26 8.06
N ASP A 369 -35.79 -13.00 6.90
CA ASP A 369 -34.89 -13.91 6.19
C ASP A 369 -33.46 -13.69 6.66
N THR A 370 -32.90 -14.70 7.23
CA THR A 370 -31.57 -14.78 7.87
C THR A 370 -30.38 -14.62 6.90
N GLU A 371 -30.60 -14.20 5.67
CA GLU A 371 -29.60 -13.94 4.61
C GLU A 371 -29.31 -12.46 4.43
N GLN A 372 -29.13 -11.71 5.52
CA GLN A 372 -28.98 -10.26 5.45
C GLN A 372 -27.58 -9.84 5.03
N TRP A 373 -27.53 -8.88 4.14
CA TRP A 373 -26.39 -8.06 3.71
C TRP A 373 -25.54 -7.59 4.87
N ILE A 374 -24.32 -8.08 4.95
CA ILE A 374 -23.45 -7.76 6.06
C ILE A 374 -22.86 -6.36 5.93
N TYR A 375 -22.48 -5.91 4.71
CA TYR A 375 -21.84 -4.62 4.52
C TYR A 375 -22.67 -3.41 5.00
N PRO A 376 -23.94 -3.22 4.58
CA PRO A 376 -24.75 -2.11 5.10
C PRO A 376 -24.86 -2.13 6.61
N TYR A 377 -25.01 -3.31 7.20
CA TYR A 377 -25.09 -3.47 8.63
C TYR A 377 -23.80 -3.06 9.36
N LEU A 378 -22.64 -3.48 8.84
CA LEU A 378 -21.33 -3.10 9.37
C LEU A 378 -21.07 -1.59 9.17
N TRP A 379 -21.57 -1.02 8.07
CA TRP A 379 -21.44 0.41 7.81
C TRP A 379 -22.30 1.23 8.75
N ASP A 380 -23.54 0.82 9.00
CA ASP A 380 -24.43 1.48 9.96
C ASP A 380 -23.84 1.46 11.37
N ASP A 381 -23.28 0.32 11.79
CA ASP A 381 -22.63 0.18 13.08
C ASP A 381 -21.35 1.03 13.20
N GLY A 382 -20.49 1.01 12.17
CA GLY A 382 -19.34 1.88 12.10
C GLY A 382 -19.69 3.36 12.13
N MET A 383 -20.75 3.77 11.43
CA MET A 383 -21.25 5.13 11.45
C MET A 383 -21.83 5.52 12.82
N TYR A 384 -22.62 4.63 13.43
CA TYR A 384 -23.14 4.84 14.78
C TYR A 384 -22.02 5.07 15.79
N THR A 385 -20.96 4.25 15.74
CA THR A 385 -19.79 4.40 16.62
C THR A 385 -19.05 5.72 16.34
N ALA A 386 -18.96 6.12 15.06
CA ALA A 386 -18.38 7.41 14.67
C ALA A 386 -19.16 8.60 15.22
N GLU A 387 -20.50 8.55 15.22
CA GLU A 387 -21.35 9.60 15.78
C GLU A 387 -21.14 9.78 17.28
N GLN A 388 -20.94 8.69 18.03
CA GLN A 388 -20.66 8.74 19.47
C GLN A 388 -19.29 9.35 19.79
N ASN A 389 -18.32 9.29 18.86
CA ASN A 389 -16.95 9.75 19.04
C ASN A 389 -16.52 10.71 17.93
N LEU A 390 -17.40 11.63 17.52
CA LEU A 390 -17.30 12.36 16.25
C LEU A 390 -16.01 13.14 16.07
N ILE A 391 -15.45 13.78 17.09
CA ILE A 391 -14.33 14.72 16.94
C ILE A 391 -13.00 13.99 16.82
N TRP A 392 -12.70 13.08 17.74
CA TRP A 392 -11.40 12.43 17.89
C TRP A 392 -11.40 10.94 17.54
N GLY A 393 -12.59 10.36 17.35
CA GLY A 393 -12.74 8.91 17.15
C GLY A 393 -12.49 8.12 18.43
N THR A 394 -12.50 6.81 18.31
CA THR A 394 -12.20 5.88 19.42
C THR A 394 -10.70 5.71 19.69
N GLY A 395 -9.87 6.21 18.80
CA GLY A 395 -8.43 5.98 18.73
C GLY A 395 -8.03 5.01 17.62
N PRO A 396 -6.81 5.13 17.06
CA PRO A 396 -6.31 4.22 16.04
C PRO A 396 -6.47 2.76 16.43
N ASP A 397 -7.01 1.95 15.52
CA ASP A 397 -7.24 0.51 15.68
C ASP A 397 -8.10 0.08 16.89
N ASN A 398 -8.72 1.03 17.56
CA ASN A 398 -9.57 0.79 18.72
C ASN A 398 -11.04 0.74 18.28
N TRP A 399 -11.41 -0.36 17.65
CA TRP A 399 -12.75 -0.65 17.22
C TRP A 399 -13.10 -2.12 17.48
N GLY A 400 -14.27 -2.35 17.98
CA GLY A 400 -14.83 -3.67 18.17
C GLY A 400 -16.25 -3.52 18.67
N THR A 401 -17.21 -3.99 17.88
CA THR A 401 -18.60 -4.04 18.28
C THR A 401 -18.96 -5.44 18.71
N ILE A 402 -19.55 -5.55 19.89
CA ILE A 402 -20.14 -6.79 20.39
C ILE A 402 -21.61 -6.77 20.01
N PHE A 403 -22.00 -7.65 19.10
CA PHE A 403 -23.42 -7.83 18.74
C PHE A 403 -24.22 -8.49 19.87
N GLU A 404 -25.55 -8.33 19.84
CA GLU A 404 -26.47 -9.04 20.75
C GLU A 404 -26.28 -10.57 20.70
N SER A 405 -25.80 -11.11 19.56
CA SER A 405 -25.43 -12.53 19.39
C SER A 405 -24.13 -12.91 20.10
N GLY A 406 -23.38 -11.95 20.68
CA GLY A 406 -22.06 -12.18 21.23
C GLY A 406 -20.93 -12.27 20.20
N ALA A 407 -21.23 -12.11 18.91
CA ALA A 407 -20.22 -12.03 17.87
C ALA A 407 -19.46 -10.69 17.95
N ILE A 408 -18.15 -10.73 17.84
CA ILE A 408 -17.30 -9.55 17.78
C ILE A 408 -16.99 -9.31 16.30
N ILE A 409 -17.45 -8.19 15.75
CA ILE A 409 -17.05 -7.71 14.43
C ILE A 409 -16.07 -6.57 14.65
N ASP A 410 -14.93 -6.68 14.03
CA ASP A 410 -13.78 -5.84 14.31
C ASP A 410 -13.52 -4.76 13.25
N ARG A 411 -14.29 -4.76 12.15
CA ARG A 411 -14.13 -3.82 11.01
C ARG A 411 -15.44 -3.60 10.25
N SER A 412 -15.58 -2.41 9.66
CA SER A 412 -16.73 -2.10 8.79
C SER A 412 -16.58 -2.66 7.38
N TYR A 413 -15.41 -3.20 7.01
CA TYR A 413 -15.05 -3.54 5.64
C TYR A 413 -15.20 -2.34 4.68
N ASN A 414 -14.93 -1.16 5.19
CA ASN A 414 -14.85 0.10 4.47
C ASN A 414 -13.80 0.99 5.13
N GLU A 415 -12.62 1.11 4.52
CA GLU A 415 -11.48 1.84 5.10
C GLU A 415 -11.81 3.31 5.43
N TYR A 416 -12.81 3.90 4.76
CA TYR A 416 -13.21 5.29 5.03
C TYR A 416 -14.05 5.39 6.29
N ILE A 417 -14.95 4.45 6.52
CA ILE A 417 -15.76 4.38 7.75
C ILE A 417 -14.84 4.02 8.93
N ASP A 418 -13.95 3.04 8.75
CA ASP A 418 -12.95 2.67 9.77
C ASP A 418 -12.07 3.87 10.15
N LEU A 419 -11.66 4.67 9.17
CA LEU A 419 -10.89 5.90 9.41
C LEU A 419 -11.69 6.95 10.20
N LEU A 420 -12.97 7.18 9.81
CA LEU A 420 -13.86 8.14 10.47
C LEU A 420 -14.11 7.72 11.91
N GLN A 421 -14.47 6.48 12.14
CA GLN A 421 -14.81 5.92 13.44
C GLN A 421 -13.59 5.92 14.38
N SER A 422 -12.41 5.50 13.88
CA SER A 422 -11.22 5.37 14.72
C SER A 422 -10.50 6.69 14.99
N ARG A 423 -10.54 7.66 14.06
CA ARG A 423 -9.74 8.90 14.17
C ARG A 423 -10.57 10.19 14.21
N GLY A 424 -11.88 10.08 14.01
CA GLY A 424 -12.82 11.20 14.08
C GLY A 424 -12.82 12.09 12.84
N LEU A 425 -13.80 12.99 12.81
CA LEU A 425 -14.13 13.82 11.65
C LEU A 425 -13.01 14.77 11.21
N ILE A 426 -12.25 15.32 12.15
CA ILE A 426 -11.19 16.30 11.82
C ILE A 426 -10.07 15.59 11.02
N ILE A 427 -9.61 14.44 11.50
CA ILE A 427 -8.54 13.68 10.85
C ILE A 427 -9.03 13.05 9.56
N PHE A 428 -10.28 12.57 9.55
CA PHE A 428 -10.96 12.09 8.34
C PHE A 428 -10.99 13.17 7.26
N ALA A 429 -11.47 14.38 7.57
CA ALA A 429 -11.54 15.49 6.61
C ALA A 429 -10.15 15.87 6.06
N LEU A 430 -9.13 15.94 6.92
CA LEU A 430 -7.76 16.22 6.49
C LEU A 430 -7.18 15.09 5.62
N THR A 431 -7.53 13.83 5.93
CA THR A 431 -7.12 12.70 5.09
C THR A 431 -7.80 12.76 3.72
N ILE A 432 -9.09 13.11 3.65
CA ILE A 432 -9.77 13.34 2.38
C ILE A 432 -9.09 14.49 1.60
N VAL A 433 -8.70 15.57 2.25
CA VAL A 433 -7.93 16.66 1.59
C VAL A 433 -6.60 16.12 1.05
N PHE A 434 -5.87 15.30 1.82
CA PHE A 434 -4.63 14.65 1.36
C PHE A 434 -4.89 13.75 0.14
N LEU A 435 -5.96 12.95 0.14
CA LEU A 435 -6.34 12.11 -1.00
C LEU A 435 -6.70 12.95 -2.23
N ILE A 436 -7.45 14.04 -2.07
CA ILE A 436 -7.77 14.97 -3.16
C ILE A 436 -6.48 15.58 -3.74
N MET A 437 -5.55 16.01 -2.88
CA MET A 437 -4.24 16.51 -3.33
C MET A 437 -3.47 15.46 -4.12
N THR A 438 -3.52 14.21 -3.69
CA THR A 438 -2.90 13.07 -4.38
C THR A 438 -3.55 12.84 -5.74
N ILE A 439 -4.90 12.82 -5.82
CA ILE A 439 -5.65 12.69 -7.07
C ILE A 439 -5.32 13.83 -8.05
N VAL A 440 -5.23 15.07 -7.58
CA VAL A 440 -4.82 16.22 -8.43
C VAL A 440 -3.42 16.00 -9.00
N LYS A 441 -2.48 15.46 -8.21
CA LYS A 441 -1.14 15.12 -8.71
C LYS A 441 -1.21 13.99 -9.74
N MET A 442 -2.00 12.94 -9.50
CA MET A 442 -2.23 11.84 -10.44
C MET A 442 -2.79 12.35 -11.78
N CYS A 443 -3.80 13.22 -11.75
CA CYS A 443 -4.33 13.84 -12.98
C CYS A 443 -3.25 14.60 -13.77
N LYS A 444 -2.36 15.31 -13.07
CA LYS A 444 -1.22 15.99 -13.73
C LYS A 444 -0.21 15.01 -14.33
N LEU A 445 0.03 13.88 -13.67
CA LEU A 445 0.93 12.84 -14.18
C LEU A 445 0.36 12.18 -15.43
N VAL A 446 -0.91 11.78 -15.40
CA VAL A 446 -1.59 11.20 -16.57
C VAL A 446 -1.66 12.20 -17.72
N ALA A 447 -2.02 13.47 -17.45
CA ALA A 447 -2.01 14.52 -18.47
C ALA A 447 -0.61 14.77 -19.05
N GLY A 448 0.44 14.68 -18.24
CA GLY A 448 1.83 14.74 -18.68
C GLY A 448 2.22 13.55 -19.55
N PHE A 449 1.79 12.35 -19.19
CA PHE A 449 1.99 11.12 -19.97
C PHE A 449 1.29 11.21 -21.34
N MET A 450 0.05 11.74 -21.39
CA MET A 450 -0.66 11.96 -22.67
C MET A 450 0.12 12.84 -23.64
N LYS A 451 0.93 13.77 -23.12
CA LYS A 451 1.76 14.73 -23.89
C LYS A 451 3.22 14.29 -24.03
N ASP A 452 3.56 13.05 -23.78
CA ASP A 452 4.92 12.48 -23.81
C ASP A 452 5.94 13.23 -22.93
N LYS A 453 5.47 13.86 -21.84
CA LYS A 453 6.31 14.57 -20.88
C LYS A 453 6.73 13.73 -19.68
N ASN A 454 5.98 12.67 -19.39
CA ASN A 454 6.19 11.78 -18.25
C ASN A 454 6.35 10.33 -18.72
N SER A 455 7.08 9.58 -17.94
CA SER A 455 7.25 8.13 -18.12
C SER A 455 5.92 7.39 -17.86
N TRP A 456 5.78 6.19 -18.42
CA TRP A 456 4.65 5.30 -18.17
C TRP A 456 4.49 4.92 -16.69
N THR A 457 5.57 4.95 -15.92
CA THR A 457 5.52 4.66 -14.47
C THR A 457 4.65 5.65 -13.71
N GLY A 458 4.58 6.92 -14.16
CA GLY A 458 3.67 7.92 -13.59
C GLY A 458 2.20 7.58 -13.83
N CYS A 459 1.89 6.98 -14.98
CA CYS A 459 0.55 6.50 -15.29
C CYS A 459 0.22 5.26 -14.45
N ALA A 460 1.15 4.30 -14.37
CA ALA A 460 0.99 3.06 -13.62
C ALA A 460 0.72 3.32 -12.15
N VAL A 461 1.52 4.18 -11.50
CA VAL A 461 1.33 4.49 -10.08
C VAL A 461 0.04 5.27 -9.83
N SER A 462 -0.38 6.13 -10.78
CA SER A 462 -1.66 6.84 -10.68
C SER A 462 -2.84 5.86 -10.76
N ALA A 463 -2.80 4.90 -11.68
CA ALA A 463 -3.80 3.85 -11.76
C ALA A 463 -3.79 2.98 -10.48
N ALA A 464 -2.62 2.58 -9.98
CA ALA A 464 -2.48 1.77 -8.78
C ALA A 464 -3.15 2.41 -7.56
N VAL A 465 -2.85 3.67 -7.29
CA VAL A 465 -3.44 4.42 -6.16
C VAL A 465 -4.95 4.58 -6.34
N LEU A 466 -5.42 4.94 -7.56
CA LEU A 466 -6.85 5.13 -7.80
C LEU A 466 -7.63 3.82 -7.64
N CYS A 467 -7.11 2.71 -8.15
CA CYS A 467 -7.75 1.40 -8.03
C CYS A 467 -7.81 0.93 -6.57
N TYR A 468 -6.74 1.19 -5.79
CA TYR A 468 -6.78 0.92 -4.34
C TYR A 468 -7.89 1.73 -3.65
N LEU A 469 -7.99 3.04 -3.93
CA LEU A 469 -9.03 3.89 -3.34
C LEU A 469 -10.44 3.43 -3.70
N ILE A 470 -10.65 2.87 -4.89
CA ILE A 470 -11.96 2.31 -5.30
C ILE A 470 -12.27 1.05 -4.50
N GLN A 471 -11.34 0.11 -4.40
CA GLN A 471 -11.58 -1.14 -3.67
C GLN A 471 -11.70 -0.95 -2.16
N ALA A 472 -11.10 0.10 -1.59
CA ALA A 472 -11.13 0.43 -0.17
C ALA A 472 -12.55 0.68 0.39
N PHE A 473 -13.54 0.94 -0.48
CA PHE A 473 -14.96 0.99 -0.08
C PHE A 473 -15.52 -0.36 0.36
N PHE A 474 -14.87 -1.47 0.00
CA PHE A 474 -15.31 -2.83 0.31
C PHE A 474 -14.17 -3.67 0.89
N ASN A 475 -13.12 -3.01 1.38
CA ASN A 475 -11.93 -3.67 1.89
C ASN A 475 -11.55 -3.14 3.27
N ILE A 476 -10.63 -3.85 3.89
CA ILE A 476 -10.00 -3.49 5.17
C ILE A 476 -8.54 -3.14 4.95
N SER A 477 -8.03 -2.15 5.67
CA SER A 477 -6.59 -1.97 5.78
C SER A 477 -5.96 -3.13 6.54
N SER A 478 -4.71 -3.45 6.26
CA SER A 478 -3.98 -4.50 6.96
C SER A 478 -2.47 -4.22 6.92
N VAL A 479 -1.77 -4.64 7.96
CA VAL A 479 -0.31 -4.51 8.04
C VAL A 479 0.42 -5.21 6.91
N THR A 480 -0.23 -6.17 6.25
CA THR A 480 0.35 -6.93 5.12
C THR A 480 0.10 -6.28 3.77
N SER A 481 -0.96 -5.47 3.61
CA SER A 481 -1.37 -4.88 2.32
C SER A 481 -1.18 -3.36 2.23
N SER A 482 -1.55 -2.61 3.27
CA SER A 482 -1.52 -1.15 3.27
C SER A 482 -0.13 -0.54 2.99
N PRO A 483 1.01 -1.18 3.36
CA PRO A 483 2.33 -0.69 3.00
C PRO A 483 2.52 -0.43 1.51
N TYR A 484 1.96 -1.27 0.63
CA TYR A 484 2.08 -1.13 -0.82
C TYR A 484 1.35 0.12 -1.34
N PHE A 485 0.17 0.41 -0.78
CA PHE A 485 -0.56 1.65 -1.07
C PHE A 485 0.26 2.88 -0.66
N TRP A 486 0.83 2.90 0.54
CA TRP A 486 1.57 4.06 1.05
C TRP A 486 2.83 4.33 0.24
N ILE A 487 3.57 3.28 -0.17
CA ILE A 487 4.71 3.42 -1.09
C ILE A 487 4.23 3.99 -2.44
N ALA A 488 3.13 3.46 -3.00
CA ALA A 488 2.60 3.94 -4.28
C ALA A 488 2.13 5.40 -4.18
N ALA A 489 1.45 5.79 -3.11
CA ALA A 489 1.07 7.18 -2.86
C ALA A 489 2.30 8.11 -2.79
N GLY A 490 3.36 7.68 -2.09
CA GLY A 490 4.64 8.38 -2.06
C GLY A 490 5.28 8.52 -3.45
N LEU A 491 5.24 7.47 -4.26
CA LEU A 491 5.72 7.52 -5.65
C LEU A 491 4.95 8.55 -6.49
N VAL A 492 3.63 8.70 -6.33
CA VAL A 492 2.88 9.79 -7.00
C VAL A 492 3.47 11.16 -6.66
N TRP A 493 3.78 11.37 -5.39
CA TRP A 493 4.34 12.65 -4.94
C TRP A 493 5.79 12.85 -5.40
N SER A 494 6.56 11.79 -5.64
CA SER A 494 7.95 11.87 -6.12
C SER A 494 8.12 12.59 -7.46
N PHE A 495 7.11 12.54 -8.34
CA PHE A 495 7.15 13.20 -9.65
C PHE A 495 7.04 14.73 -9.56
N THR A 496 6.45 15.25 -8.49
CA THR A 496 6.30 16.69 -8.27
C THR A 496 7.42 17.27 -7.42
N ALA A 497 8.27 16.41 -6.87
CA ALA A 497 9.34 16.78 -5.95
C ALA A 497 10.64 17.20 -6.63
N VAL A 498 10.74 17.14 -7.97
CA VAL A 498 11.98 17.46 -8.71
C VAL A 498 11.85 18.83 -9.37
N LYS A 499 12.76 19.75 -9.04
CA LYS A 499 13.05 20.89 -9.94
C LYS A 499 13.64 20.36 -11.24
N SER A 500 13.00 20.61 -12.36
CA SER A 500 13.59 20.41 -13.67
C SER A 500 14.93 21.17 -13.76
N SER A 501 16.03 20.45 -13.59
CA SER A 501 17.39 20.95 -13.88
C SER A 501 17.63 21.16 -15.38
N ALA A 502 16.58 21.02 -16.21
CA ALA A 502 16.63 21.13 -17.67
C ALA A 502 16.59 22.59 -18.21
N LYS A 503 16.70 23.60 -17.36
CA LYS A 503 16.81 25.00 -17.81
C LYS A 503 18.12 25.66 -17.40
N LYS A 504 19.25 25.05 -17.74
CA LYS A 504 20.56 25.73 -17.80
C LYS A 504 21.48 25.02 -18.80
N LYS A 505 21.10 25.00 -20.06
CA LYS A 505 21.98 24.89 -21.24
C LYS A 505 21.25 25.50 -22.43
N SER A 506 21.27 26.81 -22.53
CA SER A 506 21.18 27.58 -23.75
C SER A 506 21.93 28.87 -23.51
#